data_d68ecd798ef7cd037d96ac6a4d185663
#
_entry.id   d68ecd798ef7cd037d96ac6a4d185663
#
_cell.length_a   1.000
_cell.length_b   1.000
_cell.length_c   1.000
_cell.angle_alpha   90.00
_cell.angle_beta   90.00
_cell.angle_gamma   90.00
#
_symmetry.space_group_name_H-M   'P 1'
#
loop_
_entity.id
_entity.type
_entity.pdbx_description
1 polymer ?
#
loop_
_entity_poly.entity_id
_entity_poly.type
_entity_poly.pdbx_seq_one_letter_code
_entity_poly.pdbx_strand_id
1 'polypeptide(L)'
;MKLVALVVLAACGGSQPATTSGPAAPTRDQGLVAFETVRTVLQHPRCQNCHPSGDAPLQGDDSHPHQQNVQRGPEGRGMVGMECTTCHGPANPSSKYGEHIPPGSPDGWHMPGPDMKLVFVGKPPHELCEQIKDPARNGGKDLHALRVHLDSPLVAWGWDPGFGRAPVPVARQAFLDAWETWAKAGTPCP
;
A
#
# COMPACT_ATOMS: atom_id res chain seq x y z
N MET A 1 -35.55 18.60 80.20
CA MET A 1 -35.85 18.17 78.79
C MET A 1 -34.59 18.46 77.98
N LYS A 2 -33.86 17.44 77.56
CA LYS A 2 -32.66 17.56 76.69
C LYS A 2 -33.09 17.15 75.24
N LEU A 3 -33.05 18.09 74.32
CA LEU A 3 -33.25 17.77 72.87
C LEU A 3 -31.95 17.13 72.36
N VAL A 4 -32.05 15.96 71.75
CA VAL A 4 -31.01 15.33 70.97
C VAL A 4 -31.28 15.65 69.49
N ALA A 5 -30.39 16.42 68.88
CA ALA A 5 -30.46 16.68 67.45
C ALA A 5 -29.80 15.53 66.68
N LEU A 6 -30.56 14.89 65.80
CA LEU A 6 -30.08 13.83 64.88
C LEU A 6 -29.52 14.49 63.62
N VAL A 7 -28.23 14.37 63.39
CA VAL A 7 -27.58 14.80 62.13
C VAL A 7 -27.61 13.65 61.14
N VAL A 8 -28.37 13.82 60.08
CA VAL A 8 -28.40 12.89 58.94
C VAL A 8 -27.31 13.30 57.92
N LEU A 9 -26.26 12.52 57.82
CA LEU A 9 -25.24 12.67 56.79
C LEU A 9 -25.73 12.01 55.49
N ALA A 10 -26.10 12.83 54.48
CA ALA A 10 -26.39 12.38 53.13
C ALA A 10 -25.06 12.10 52.39
N ALA A 11 -24.76 10.85 52.14
CA ALA A 11 -23.64 10.44 51.30
C ALA A 11 -24.04 10.65 49.81
N CYS A 12 -23.53 11.72 49.16
CA CYS A 12 -23.60 11.87 47.71
C CYS A 12 -22.63 10.87 47.06
N GLY A 13 -23.16 9.74 46.61
CA GLY A 13 -22.44 8.81 45.72
C GLY A 13 -22.25 9.43 44.35
N GLY A 14 -21.06 10.00 44.11
CA GLY A 14 -20.66 10.45 42.79
C GLY A 14 -20.41 9.24 41.88
N SER A 15 -21.28 8.99 40.90
CA SER A 15 -21.02 8.04 39.83
C SER A 15 -19.90 8.60 38.95
N GLN A 16 -18.71 7.98 38.97
CA GLN A 16 -17.65 8.28 38.02
C GLN A 16 -18.12 7.88 36.63
N PRO A 17 -17.94 8.74 35.61
CA PRO A 17 -18.23 8.35 34.24
C PRO A 17 -17.28 7.21 33.84
N ALA A 18 -17.86 6.12 33.31
CA ALA A 18 -17.08 5.04 32.75
C ALA A 18 -16.23 5.58 31.60
N THR A 19 -14.91 5.59 31.75
CA THR A 19 -13.99 5.86 30.65
C THR A 19 -14.06 4.69 29.70
N THR A 20 -14.77 4.87 28.58
CA THR A 20 -14.72 3.92 27.46
C THR A 20 -13.31 4.02 26.87
N SER A 21 -12.42 3.13 27.29
CA SER A 21 -11.15 2.94 26.61
C SER A 21 -11.44 2.49 25.18
N GLY A 22 -10.99 3.27 24.19
CA GLY A 22 -11.02 2.86 22.79
C GLY A 22 -10.28 1.53 22.57
N PRO A 23 -10.44 0.87 21.42
CA PRO A 23 -9.75 -0.37 21.13
C PRO A 23 -8.24 -0.20 21.34
N ALA A 24 -7.62 -1.17 22.02
CA ALA A 24 -6.17 -1.16 22.28
C ALA A 24 -5.38 -1.16 20.96
N ALA A 25 -4.26 -0.44 20.93
CA ALA A 25 -3.37 -0.44 19.79
C ALA A 25 -2.87 -1.88 19.48
N PRO A 26 -2.67 -2.22 18.19
CA PRO A 26 -2.13 -3.53 17.82
C PRO A 26 -0.76 -3.77 18.47
N THR A 27 -0.51 -5.03 18.83
CA THR A 27 0.80 -5.45 19.38
C THR A 27 1.86 -5.49 18.27
N ARG A 28 3.14 -5.55 18.66
CA ARG A 28 4.26 -5.75 17.72
C ARG A 28 4.07 -7.00 16.86
N ASP A 29 3.65 -8.12 17.45
CA ASP A 29 3.46 -9.38 16.72
C ASP A 29 2.30 -9.30 15.72
N GLN A 30 1.21 -8.63 16.07
CA GLN A 30 0.13 -8.33 15.13
C GLN A 30 0.63 -7.45 13.97
N GLY A 31 1.51 -6.49 14.24
CA GLY A 31 2.15 -5.68 13.21
C GLY A 31 3.03 -6.51 12.27
N LEU A 32 3.81 -7.46 12.78
CA LEU A 32 4.63 -8.35 11.96
C LEU A 32 3.77 -9.25 11.06
N VAL A 33 2.70 -9.82 11.57
CA VAL A 33 1.75 -10.62 10.79
C VAL A 33 1.09 -9.76 9.70
N ALA A 34 0.69 -8.55 10.05
CA ALA A 34 0.10 -7.60 9.10
C ALA A 34 1.10 -7.21 8.00
N PHE A 35 2.37 -6.99 8.33
CA PHE A 35 3.40 -6.69 7.34
C PHE A 35 3.62 -7.85 6.36
N GLU A 36 3.48 -9.09 6.77
CA GLU A 36 3.58 -10.23 5.85
C GLU A 36 2.49 -10.18 4.77
N THR A 37 1.27 -9.78 5.12
CA THR A 37 0.20 -9.53 4.15
C THR A 37 0.57 -8.38 3.20
N VAL A 38 1.11 -7.28 3.73
CA VAL A 38 1.60 -6.15 2.93
C VAL A 38 2.69 -6.60 1.97
N ARG A 39 3.69 -7.32 2.45
CA ARG A 39 4.79 -7.86 1.64
C ARG A 39 4.29 -8.75 0.50
N THR A 40 3.35 -9.66 0.78
CA THR A 40 2.75 -10.54 -0.22
C THR A 40 2.13 -9.75 -1.38
N VAL A 41 1.48 -8.64 -1.09
CA VAL A 41 0.91 -7.76 -2.12
C VAL A 41 2.01 -7.02 -2.89
N LEU A 42 2.96 -6.40 -2.19
CA LEU A 42 4.01 -5.60 -2.84
C LEU A 42 4.93 -6.44 -3.74
N GLN A 43 5.15 -7.71 -3.40
CA GLN A 43 5.93 -8.65 -4.20
C GLN A 43 5.11 -9.46 -5.20
N HIS A 44 3.81 -9.17 -5.33
CA HIS A 44 2.99 -9.71 -6.41
C HIS A 44 3.33 -9.03 -7.75
N PRO A 45 3.26 -9.72 -8.91
CA PRO A 45 3.54 -9.14 -10.22
C PRO A 45 2.85 -7.81 -10.50
N ARG A 46 1.61 -7.63 -10.02
CA ARG A 46 0.84 -6.37 -10.21
C ARG A 46 1.49 -5.16 -9.54
N CYS A 47 2.34 -5.34 -8.55
CA CYS A 47 3.06 -4.28 -7.86
C CYS A 47 4.54 -4.27 -8.27
N GLN A 48 5.22 -5.43 -8.15
CA GLN A 48 6.66 -5.49 -8.38
C GLN A 48 7.08 -5.21 -9.83
N ASN A 49 6.19 -5.39 -10.82
CA ASN A 49 6.51 -5.10 -12.22
C ASN A 49 6.82 -3.63 -12.47
N CYS A 50 6.21 -2.70 -11.70
CA CYS A 50 6.54 -1.28 -11.72
C CYS A 50 7.68 -0.92 -10.76
N HIS A 51 8.09 -1.84 -9.88
CA HIS A 51 9.10 -1.64 -8.85
C HIS A 51 10.33 -2.57 -9.01
N PRO A 52 10.92 -2.70 -10.22
CA PRO A 52 12.12 -3.49 -10.46
C PRO A 52 13.38 -2.77 -10.01
N SER A 53 14.47 -3.53 -9.85
CA SER A 53 15.79 -2.96 -9.58
C SER A 53 16.43 -2.27 -10.80
N GLY A 54 16.09 -2.74 -11.99
CA GLY A 54 16.55 -2.18 -13.26
C GLY A 54 15.72 -1.00 -13.74
N ASP A 55 16.03 -0.50 -14.94
CA ASP A 55 15.31 0.61 -15.58
C ASP A 55 14.23 0.12 -16.56
N ALA A 56 14.28 -1.14 -16.99
CA ALA A 56 13.19 -1.75 -17.71
C ALA A 56 12.08 -2.14 -16.72
N PRO A 57 10.81 -1.75 -16.94
CA PRO A 57 9.70 -2.31 -16.20
C PRO A 57 9.60 -3.82 -16.46
N LEU A 58 8.92 -4.55 -15.60
CA LEU A 58 8.56 -5.93 -15.85
C LEU A 58 7.10 -5.99 -16.34
N GLN A 59 6.72 -7.14 -16.94
CA GLN A 59 5.35 -7.39 -17.39
C GLN A 59 4.98 -8.87 -17.20
N GLY A 60 3.69 -9.17 -17.41
CA GLY A 60 3.17 -10.52 -17.26
C GLY A 60 2.98 -10.95 -15.81
N ASP A 61 2.46 -12.16 -15.65
CA ASP A 61 2.26 -12.79 -14.35
C ASP A 61 3.56 -13.46 -13.85
N ASP A 62 4.51 -13.67 -14.75
CA ASP A 62 5.84 -14.20 -14.51
C ASP A 62 6.92 -13.12 -14.31
N SER A 63 6.55 -11.85 -14.38
CA SER A 63 7.45 -10.70 -14.18
C SER A 63 8.68 -10.71 -15.10
N HIS A 64 8.52 -11.08 -16.37
CA HIS A 64 9.60 -10.97 -17.36
C HIS A 64 9.84 -9.49 -17.76
N PRO A 65 11.02 -9.13 -18.30
CA PRO A 65 11.28 -7.78 -18.78
C PRO A 65 10.25 -7.34 -19.82
N HIS A 66 9.81 -6.07 -19.73
CA HIS A 66 8.84 -5.51 -20.66
C HIS A 66 9.36 -5.61 -22.10
N GLN A 67 8.54 -6.16 -22.97
CA GLN A 67 8.83 -6.20 -24.41
C GLN A 67 9.01 -4.78 -24.96
N GLN A 68 9.39 -4.64 -26.21
CA GLN A 68 9.63 -3.36 -26.90
C GLN A 68 10.77 -2.51 -26.32
N ASN A 69 11.63 -3.09 -25.46
CA ASN A 69 12.77 -2.41 -24.85
C ASN A 69 12.41 -1.08 -24.14
N VAL A 70 11.26 -1.05 -23.50
CA VAL A 70 10.80 0.12 -22.71
C VAL A 70 11.74 0.36 -21.53
N GLN A 71 12.05 1.62 -21.28
CA GLN A 71 12.89 2.03 -20.16
C GLN A 71 12.15 3.06 -19.32
N ARG A 72 12.51 3.15 -18.02
CA ARG A 72 11.92 4.05 -17.02
C ARG A 72 11.86 5.52 -17.47
N GLY A 73 12.93 6.01 -18.07
CA GLY A 73 13.09 7.43 -18.41
C GLY A 73 13.33 8.33 -17.19
N PRO A 74 13.58 9.63 -17.41
CA PRO A 74 14.01 10.54 -16.34
C PRO A 74 12.93 10.77 -15.26
N GLU A 75 11.66 10.67 -15.60
CA GLU A 75 10.54 10.89 -14.66
C GLU A 75 9.73 9.60 -14.36
N GLY A 76 10.25 8.44 -14.74
CA GLY A 76 9.51 7.18 -14.61
C GLY A 76 8.38 7.01 -15.63
N ARG A 77 8.26 7.89 -16.62
CA ARG A 77 7.17 7.91 -17.61
C ARG A 77 7.55 7.40 -19.00
N GLY A 78 8.71 6.77 -19.10
CA GLY A 78 9.29 6.31 -20.34
C GLY A 78 10.35 7.28 -20.90
N MET A 79 11.07 6.83 -21.91
CA MET A 79 12.02 7.66 -22.66
C MET A 79 11.28 8.52 -23.68
N VAL A 80 11.87 9.65 -24.09
CA VAL A 80 11.33 10.49 -25.15
C VAL A 80 11.13 9.66 -26.42
N GLY A 81 9.91 9.72 -26.96
CA GLY A 81 9.49 8.91 -28.12
C GLY A 81 9.09 7.46 -27.79
N MET A 82 9.17 7.05 -26.52
CA MET A 82 8.70 5.75 -26.03
C MET A 82 8.08 5.94 -24.64
N GLU A 83 7.25 6.96 -24.49
CA GLU A 83 6.53 7.23 -23.26
C GLU A 83 5.52 6.12 -22.97
N CYS A 84 5.30 5.82 -21.68
CA CYS A 84 4.35 4.79 -21.26
C CYS A 84 2.96 5.02 -21.88
N THR A 85 2.53 6.28 -21.97
CA THR A 85 1.23 6.68 -22.53
C THR A 85 1.09 6.50 -24.04
N THR A 86 2.19 6.19 -24.74
CA THR A 86 2.12 5.82 -26.18
C THR A 86 1.30 4.54 -26.39
N CYS A 87 1.35 3.60 -25.44
CA CYS A 87 0.62 2.34 -25.51
C CYS A 87 -0.43 2.18 -24.39
N HIS A 88 -0.21 2.81 -23.23
CA HIS A 88 -1.06 2.71 -22.07
C HIS A 88 -2.05 3.89 -22.00
N GLY A 89 -3.33 3.60 -22.26
CA GLY A 89 -4.41 4.57 -22.22
C GLY A 89 -4.90 4.90 -20.80
N PRO A 90 -5.96 5.72 -20.68
CA PRO A 90 -6.52 6.11 -19.39
C PRO A 90 -7.39 5.04 -18.71
N ALA A 91 -7.67 3.93 -19.39
CA ALA A 91 -8.50 2.84 -18.87
C ALA A 91 -8.11 1.50 -19.50
N ASN A 92 -8.42 0.40 -18.84
CA ASN A 92 -8.26 -0.93 -19.41
C ASN A 92 -9.11 -1.05 -20.70
N PRO A 93 -8.54 -1.59 -21.79
CA PRO A 93 -9.31 -1.87 -23.00
C PRO A 93 -10.39 -2.94 -22.74
N SER A 94 -11.44 -2.90 -23.56
CA SER A 94 -12.48 -3.94 -23.54
C SER A 94 -11.90 -5.31 -23.89
N SER A 95 -12.35 -6.36 -23.20
CA SER A 95 -11.97 -7.77 -23.46
C SER A 95 -12.24 -8.23 -24.91
N LYS A 96 -13.11 -7.54 -25.65
CA LYS A 96 -13.36 -7.81 -27.08
C LYS A 96 -12.12 -7.66 -27.97
N TYR A 97 -11.12 -6.92 -27.51
CA TYR A 97 -9.85 -6.72 -28.23
C TYR A 97 -8.82 -7.82 -27.97
N GLY A 98 -9.11 -8.77 -27.09
CA GLY A 98 -8.22 -9.87 -26.73
C GLY A 98 -7.61 -9.73 -25.36
N GLU A 99 -6.75 -10.71 -25.03
CA GLU A 99 -6.01 -10.76 -23.76
C GLU A 99 -4.72 -9.92 -23.85
N HIS A 100 -4.24 -9.51 -22.69
CA HIS A 100 -2.92 -8.86 -22.54
C HIS A 100 -2.72 -7.55 -23.33
N ILE A 101 -3.78 -6.94 -23.83
CA ILE A 101 -3.69 -5.59 -24.43
C ILE A 101 -3.15 -4.61 -23.38
N PRO A 102 -2.26 -3.65 -23.74
CA PRO A 102 -1.69 -2.71 -22.80
C PRO A 102 -2.75 -2.11 -21.87
N PRO A 103 -2.62 -2.26 -20.55
CA PRO A 103 -3.64 -1.78 -19.61
C PRO A 103 -3.57 -0.26 -19.48
N GLY A 104 -4.61 0.34 -18.93
CA GLY A 104 -4.70 1.77 -18.71
C GLY A 104 -4.97 2.15 -17.25
N SER A 105 -4.64 3.40 -16.91
CA SER A 105 -4.98 4.02 -15.63
C SER A 105 -5.29 5.50 -15.84
N PRO A 106 -6.32 6.06 -15.13
CA PRO A 106 -6.66 7.48 -15.24
C PRO A 106 -5.51 8.43 -14.86
N ASP A 107 -4.64 8.01 -13.95
CA ASP A 107 -3.48 8.80 -13.51
C ASP A 107 -2.29 8.74 -14.50
N GLY A 108 -2.45 8.00 -15.60
CA GLY A 108 -1.37 7.69 -16.51
C GLY A 108 -0.43 6.62 -15.96
N TRP A 109 0.14 5.83 -16.87
CA TRP A 109 1.06 4.75 -16.53
C TRP A 109 2.45 5.30 -16.24
N HIS A 110 3.05 4.94 -15.10
CA HIS A 110 4.39 5.39 -14.73
C HIS A 110 5.02 4.47 -13.68
N MET A 111 6.33 4.58 -13.54
CA MET A 111 7.15 3.95 -12.50
C MET A 111 7.66 5.02 -11.52
N PRO A 112 8.17 4.65 -10.35
CA PRO A 112 9.00 5.57 -9.57
C PRO A 112 10.17 6.09 -10.38
N GLY A 113 10.62 7.31 -10.14
CA GLY A 113 11.74 7.93 -10.86
C GLY A 113 13.07 7.17 -10.68
N PRO A 114 14.08 7.44 -11.52
CA PRO A 114 15.36 6.72 -11.51
C PRO A 114 16.15 6.90 -10.21
N ASP A 115 16.04 8.05 -9.58
CA ASP A 115 16.77 8.40 -8.34
C ASP A 115 16.15 7.71 -7.11
N MET A 116 14.90 7.24 -7.21
CA MET A 116 14.17 6.61 -6.12
C MET A 116 13.28 5.47 -6.64
N LYS A 117 13.89 4.37 -7.05
CA LYS A 117 13.22 3.26 -7.73
C LYS A 117 12.21 2.52 -6.85
N LEU A 118 12.34 2.56 -5.53
CA LEU A 118 11.49 1.84 -4.56
C LEU A 118 11.32 0.37 -4.96
N VAL A 119 12.41 -0.39 -4.90
CA VAL A 119 12.48 -1.77 -5.43
C VAL A 119 11.72 -2.74 -4.56
N PHE A 120 10.84 -3.56 -5.16
CA PHE A 120 10.14 -4.66 -4.45
C PHE A 120 10.66 -6.04 -4.86
N VAL A 121 11.10 -6.19 -6.11
CA VAL A 121 11.57 -7.46 -6.65
C VAL A 121 12.74 -8.00 -5.84
N GLY A 122 12.61 -9.24 -5.34
CA GLY A 122 13.70 -9.95 -4.66
C GLY A 122 14.16 -9.35 -3.33
N LYS A 123 13.47 -8.34 -2.80
CA LYS A 123 13.84 -7.76 -1.49
C LYS A 123 13.53 -8.73 -0.36
N PRO A 124 14.50 -8.99 0.55
CA PRO A 124 14.23 -9.69 1.79
C PRO A 124 13.16 -8.95 2.61
N PRO A 125 12.34 -9.66 3.41
CA PRO A 125 11.24 -9.04 4.17
C PRO A 125 11.68 -7.85 5.02
N HIS A 126 12.78 -7.98 5.75
CA HIS A 126 13.34 -6.91 6.57
C HIS A 126 13.72 -5.68 5.74
N GLU A 127 14.46 -5.87 4.65
CA GLU A 127 14.89 -4.75 3.80
C GLU A 127 13.72 -4.03 3.12
N LEU A 128 12.69 -4.79 2.67
CA LEU A 128 11.49 -4.21 2.09
C LEU A 128 10.76 -3.35 3.12
N CYS A 129 10.61 -3.85 4.33
CA CYS A 129 9.99 -3.13 5.44
C CYS A 129 10.75 -1.83 5.77
N GLU A 130 12.06 -1.91 5.95
CA GLU A 130 12.90 -0.74 6.24
C GLU A 130 12.87 0.28 5.10
N GLN A 131 12.86 -0.17 3.84
CA GLN A 131 12.76 0.72 2.70
C GLN A 131 11.44 1.49 2.65
N ILE A 132 10.31 0.82 2.93
CA ILE A 132 8.98 1.43 2.85
C ILE A 132 8.79 2.51 3.91
N LYS A 133 9.22 2.27 5.14
CA LYS A 133 9.02 3.21 6.25
C LYS A 133 10.00 4.37 6.28
N ASP A 134 11.09 4.29 5.53
CA ASP A 134 12.13 5.32 5.50
C ASP A 134 11.87 6.34 4.37
N PRO A 135 11.51 7.59 4.68
CA PRO A 135 11.29 8.63 3.68
C PRO A 135 12.49 8.86 2.74
N ALA A 136 13.72 8.68 3.21
CA ALA A 136 14.90 8.78 2.37
C ALA A 136 15.00 7.68 1.31
N ARG A 137 14.23 6.59 1.46
CA ARG A 137 14.26 5.40 0.60
C ARG A 137 12.95 5.14 -0.15
N ASN A 138 11.89 5.92 0.12
CA ASN A 138 10.55 5.71 -0.44
C ASN A 138 10.03 6.93 -1.25
N GLY A 139 10.88 7.88 -1.58
CA GLY A 139 10.50 9.08 -2.31
C GLY A 139 9.94 10.20 -1.42
N GLY A 140 10.40 10.31 -0.19
CA GLY A 140 10.05 11.39 0.74
C GLY A 140 8.66 11.25 1.38
N LYS A 141 8.06 10.06 1.33
CA LYS A 141 6.69 9.84 1.83
C LYS A 141 6.71 9.37 3.28
N ASP A 142 5.92 10.02 4.12
CA ASP A 142 5.53 9.46 5.41
C ASP A 142 4.45 8.38 5.26
N LEU A 143 4.06 7.74 6.35
CA LEU A 143 3.05 6.67 6.33
C LEU A 143 1.68 7.16 5.84
N HIS A 144 1.34 8.43 6.09
CA HIS A 144 0.10 9.01 5.60
C HIS A 144 0.13 9.18 4.08
N ALA A 145 1.18 9.77 3.54
CA ALA A 145 1.35 9.95 2.11
C ALA A 145 1.43 8.61 1.36
N LEU A 146 2.06 7.59 1.95
CA LEU A 146 2.04 6.23 1.42
C LEU A 146 0.61 5.66 1.42
N ARG A 147 -0.14 5.83 2.51
CA ARG A 147 -1.54 5.38 2.59
C ARG A 147 -2.41 6.03 1.51
N VAL A 148 -2.24 7.32 1.27
CA VAL A 148 -2.92 8.05 0.17
C VAL A 148 -2.51 7.46 -1.19
N HIS A 149 -1.22 7.17 -1.39
CA HIS A 149 -0.75 6.53 -2.62
C HIS A 149 -1.39 5.16 -2.88
N LEU A 150 -1.64 4.37 -1.82
CA LEU A 150 -2.32 3.07 -1.96
C LEU A 150 -3.77 3.19 -2.46
N ASP A 151 -4.37 4.37 -2.39
CA ASP A 151 -5.71 4.64 -2.92
C ASP A 151 -5.71 5.16 -4.36
N SER A 152 -4.53 5.42 -4.95
CA SER A 152 -4.45 5.90 -6.33
C SER A 152 -5.01 4.87 -7.32
N PRO A 153 -5.60 5.33 -8.43
CA PRO A 153 -6.09 4.45 -9.50
C PRO A 153 -5.03 3.51 -10.06
N LEU A 154 -3.77 3.95 -10.16
CA LEU A 154 -2.67 3.12 -10.64
C LEU A 154 -2.39 1.93 -9.71
N VAL A 155 -2.43 2.14 -8.39
CA VAL A 155 -2.29 1.06 -7.41
C VAL A 155 -3.54 0.17 -7.40
N ALA A 156 -4.74 0.77 -7.43
CA ALA A 156 -6.01 0.04 -7.45
C ALA A 156 -6.14 -0.88 -8.67
N TRP A 157 -5.50 -0.54 -9.78
CA TRP A 157 -5.41 -1.39 -10.98
C TRP A 157 -4.91 -2.80 -10.68
N GLY A 158 -4.08 -3.00 -9.67
CA GLY A 158 -3.60 -4.33 -9.28
C GLY A 158 -4.69 -5.34 -8.96
N TRP A 159 -5.89 -4.89 -8.61
CA TRP A 159 -7.07 -5.73 -8.31
C TRP A 159 -8.05 -5.84 -9.48
N ASP A 160 -7.90 -5.01 -10.51
CA ASP A 160 -8.63 -5.10 -11.79
C ASP A 160 -7.64 -4.87 -12.95
N PRO A 161 -6.73 -5.83 -13.20
CA PRO A 161 -5.60 -5.63 -14.11
C PRO A 161 -5.98 -5.76 -15.61
N GLY A 162 -7.24 -5.91 -15.91
CA GLY A 162 -7.71 -6.13 -17.27
C GLY A 162 -7.62 -7.59 -17.73
N PHE A 163 -8.22 -7.88 -18.87
CA PHE A 163 -8.42 -9.24 -19.36
C PHE A 163 -7.11 -10.00 -19.62
N GLY A 164 -7.07 -11.25 -19.20
CA GLY A 164 -5.92 -12.15 -19.35
C GLY A 164 -4.85 -12.02 -18.25
N ARG A 165 -5.06 -11.21 -17.19
CA ARG A 165 -4.08 -11.02 -16.10
C ARG A 165 -4.65 -11.45 -14.76
N ALA A 166 -3.86 -12.18 -13.97
CA ALA A 166 -4.22 -12.52 -12.60
C ALA A 166 -4.23 -11.27 -11.71
N PRO A 167 -5.32 -10.96 -11.00
CA PRO A 167 -5.34 -9.89 -10.00
C PRO A 167 -4.53 -10.28 -8.76
N VAL A 168 -4.23 -9.28 -7.92
CA VAL A 168 -3.69 -9.52 -6.58
C VAL A 168 -4.64 -10.47 -5.81
N PRO A 169 -4.15 -11.59 -5.25
CA PRO A 169 -5.01 -12.60 -4.62
C PRO A 169 -5.52 -12.20 -3.22
N VAL A 170 -4.86 -11.25 -2.56
CA VAL A 170 -5.31 -10.67 -1.30
C VAL A 170 -6.38 -9.62 -1.60
N ALA A 171 -7.56 -9.71 -0.97
CA ALA A 171 -8.59 -8.70 -1.14
C ALA A 171 -8.06 -7.30 -0.82
N ARG A 172 -8.41 -6.28 -1.63
CA ARG A 172 -7.89 -4.91 -1.46
C ARG A 172 -8.14 -4.36 -0.06
N GLN A 173 -9.33 -4.58 0.50
CA GLN A 173 -9.63 -4.13 1.86
C GLN A 173 -8.75 -4.83 2.90
N ALA A 174 -8.50 -6.14 2.78
CA ALA A 174 -7.63 -6.86 3.69
C ALA A 174 -6.17 -6.36 3.63
N PHE A 175 -5.70 -5.96 2.46
CA PHE A 175 -4.40 -5.30 2.31
C PHE A 175 -4.35 -3.94 3.02
N LEU A 176 -5.39 -3.11 2.85
CA LEU A 176 -5.47 -1.81 3.49
C LEU A 176 -5.58 -1.93 5.02
N ASP A 177 -6.36 -2.89 5.51
CA ASP A 177 -6.48 -3.18 6.95
C ASP A 177 -5.15 -3.68 7.55
N ALA A 178 -4.41 -4.50 6.79
CA ALA A 178 -3.08 -4.95 7.17
C ALA A 178 -2.08 -3.77 7.23
N TRP A 179 -2.11 -2.88 6.24
CA TRP A 179 -1.32 -1.65 6.26
C TRP A 179 -1.58 -0.81 7.52
N GLU A 180 -2.87 -0.55 7.82
CA GLU A 180 -3.27 0.21 9.00
C GLU A 180 -2.84 -0.48 10.31
N THR A 181 -2.96 -1.79 10.37
CA THR A 181 -2.54 -2.57 11.54
C THR A 181 -1.03 -2.48 11.75
N TRP A 182 -0.25 -2.65 10.69
CA TRP A 182 1.20 -2.51 10.71
C TRP A 182 1.63 -1.10 11.12
N ALA A 183 1.00 -0.06 10.55
CA ALA A 183 1.28 1.33 10.87
C ALA A 183 0.99 1.64 12.35
N LYS A 184 -0.18 1.23 12.86
CA LYS A 184 -0.59 1.43 14.27
C LYS A 184 0.24 0.62 15.27
N ALA A 185 0.84 -0.48 14.85
CA ALA A 185 1.75 -1.28 15.66
C ALA A 185 3.18 -0.68 15.74
N GLY A 186 3.42 0.50 15.15
CA GLY A 186 4.72 1.16 15.13
C GLY A 186 5.65 0.64 14.03
N THR A 187 5.11 0.15 12.93
CA THR A 187 5.85 -0.33 11.75
C THR A 187 6.96 -1.33 12.06
N PRO A 188 6.71 -2.41 12.82
CA PRO A 188 7.75 -3.40 13.13
C PRO A 188 8.21 -4.11 11.86
N CYS A 189 9.53 -4.30 11.74
CA CYS A 189 10.13 -5.10 10.68
C CYS A 189 10.52 -6.50 11.17
N PRO A 190 10.33 -7.56 10.33
CA PRO A 190 10.69 -8.94 10.66
C PRO A 190 12.20 -9.14 10.75
#